data_22624e04ccfcd37fb2c24975b24497f4
#
_entry.id   22624e04ccfcd37fb2c24975b24497f4
#
_cell.length_a   1.000
_cell.length_b   1.000
_cell.length_c   1.000
_cell.angle_alpha   90.00
_cell.angle_beta   90.00
_cell.angle_gamma   90.00
#
_symmetry.space_group_name_H-M   'P 1'
#
loop_
_entity.id
_entity.type
_entity.pdbx_description
1 polymer ?
#
loop_
_entity_poly.entity_id
_entity_poly.type
_entity_poly.pdbx_seq_one_letter_code
_entity_poly.pdbx_strand_id
1 'polypeptide(L)'
;QLDNAKDYFIKTGTYSSKFDFRNAHVVKGKEVDELGEYLLYIHYLANMMASPLNTDAQGNAGCIYGVSTTNEWVVREYINPASSLPEIYHGLKMQNELRCFIDADNKEDPLLGIVQYWNPDVMKKHLDKVSETGNPDAYHDYTIYKMYEETLKNQFLNTKDMVAEQITELAKHLNLHGQWSVDVMQNGDDFYLIDMALAQDSALLDQIDSERLKQSEENWLPDLSRFV
;
A
#
# COMPACT_ATOMS: atom_id res chain seq x y z
N GLN A 1 8.35 -15.09 -20.55
CA GLN A 1 8.46 -13.87 -21.38
C GLN A 1 7.18 -13.07 -21.17
N LEU A 2 7.28 -11.77 -20.84
CA LEU A 2 6.14 -10.89 -20.70
C LEU A 2 5.56 -10.51 -22.08
N ASP A 3 4.27 -10.18 -22.09
CA ASP A 3 3.59 -9.69 -23.28
C ASP A 3 3.82 -8.18 -23.39
N ASN A 4 4.59 -7.77 -24.38
CA ASN A 4 4.93 -6.36 -24.60
C ASN A 4 3.72 -5.51 -25.10
N ALA A 5 2.57 -6.14 -25.38
CA ALA A 5 1.33 -5.43 -25.66
C ALA A 5 0.54 -5.02 -24.40
N LYS A 6 1.02 -5.36 -23.22
CA LYS A 6 0.37 -5.09 -21.93
C LYS A 6 1.21 -4.16 -21.05
N ASP A 7 0.52 -3.41 -20.20
CA ASP A 7 1.13 -2.63 -19.14
C ASP A 7 1.34 -3.52 -17.91
N TYR A 8 2.38 -3.22 -17.11
CA TYR A 8 2.70 -3.95 -15.89
C TYR A 8 2.85 -3.02 -14.69
N PHE A 9 2.46 -3.54 -13.53
CA PHE A 9 2.78 -2.95 -12.24
C PHE A 9 3.93 -3.74 -11.62
N ILE A 10 4.92 -3.01 -11.10
CA ILE A 10 6.07 -3.61 -10.44
C ILE A 10 6.24 -3.07 -9.02
N LYS A 11 6.71 -3.91 -8.13
CA LYS A 11 7.16 -3.53 -6.78
C LYS A 11 8.22 -4.51 -6.28
N THR A 12 8.94 -4.16 -5.21
CA THR A 12 9.66 -5.16 -4.40
C THR A 12 8.67 -5.83 -3.44
N GLY A 13 9.11 -6.86 -2.72
CA GLY A 13 8.28 -7.49 -1.69
C GLY A 13 7.75 -6.52 -0.63
N THR A 14 8.48 -5.43 -0.36
CA THR A 14 8.20 -4.49 0.73
C THR A 14 8.00 -3.03 0.31
N TYR A 15 8.20 -2.68 -0.97
CA TYR A 15 8.16 -1.29 -1.43
C TYR A 15 7.55 -1.16 -2.82
N SER A 16 6.57 -0.28 -3.00
CA SER A 16 5.82 -0.09 -4.25
C SER A 16 6.06 1.24 -4.96
N SER A 17 6.83 2.17 -4.38
CA SER A 17 7.06 3.52 -4.94
C SER A 17 5.78 4.29 -5.33
N LYS A 18 4.66 4.06 -4.64
CA LYS A 18 3.36 4.62 -5.01
C LYS A 18 3.31 6.16 -5.03
N PHE A 19 4.19 6.84 -4.29
CA PHE A 19 4.27 8.31 -4.25
C PHE A 19 5.01 8.91 -5.46
N ASP A 20 5.61 8.09 -6.30
CA ASP A 20 6.01 8.42 -7.66
C ASP A 20 5.69 7.22 -8.55
N PHE A 21 4.44 7.16 -9.00
CA PHE A 21 3.86 5.97 -9.62
C PHE A 21 4.52 5.62 -10.96
N ARG A 22 5.21 6.56 -11.60
CA ARG A 22 6.02 6.31 -12.81
C ARG A 22 7.07 5.22 -12.61
N ASN A 23 7.54 5.05 -11.37
CA ASN A 23 8.54 4.02 -11.04
C ASN A 23 7.94 2.62 -10.88
N ALA A 24 6.63 2.53 -10.74
CA ALA A 24 5.89 1.28 -10.50
C ALA A 24 5.04 0.85 -11.71
N HIS A 25 4.74 1.77 -12.63
CA HIS A 25 3.95 1.51 -13.83
C HIS A 25 4.87 1.41 -15.06
N VAL A 26 4.97 0.23 -15.64
CA VAL A 26 5.75 -0.06 -16.84
C VAL A 26 4.79 -0.13 -18.02
N VAL A 27 4.90 0.85 -18.91
CA VAL A 27 3.99 1.00 -20.04
C VAL A 27 4.38 0.02 -21.14
N LYS A 28 3.37 -0.55 -21.79
CA LYS A 28 3.52 -1.48 -22.94
C LYS A 28 4.48 -0.95 -24.00
N GLY A 29 5.09 -1.85 -24.72
CA GLY A 29 6.06 -1.55 -25.76
C GLY A 29 7.48 -1.44 -25.19
N LYS A 30 8.16 -0.35 -25.47
CA LYS A 30 9.59 -0.20 -25.16
C LYS A 30 9.92 -0.36 -23.68
N GLU A 31 9.06 0.14 -22.77
CA GLU A 31 9.34 0.04 -21.32
C GLU A 31 9.28 -1.43 -20.85
N VAL A 32 8.39 -2.25 -21.41
CA VAL A 32 8.35 -3.68 -21.11
C VAL A 32 9.61 -4.39 -21.60
N ASP A 33 10.15 -3.99 -22.74
CA ASP A 33 11.42 -4.51 -23.25
C ASP A 33 12.60 -4.12 -22.34
N GLU A 34 12.50 -2.95 -21.66
CA GLU A 34 13.48 -2.41 -20.71
C GLU A 34 13.15 -2.73 -19.24
N LEU A 35 12.21 -3.63 -18.97
CA LEU A 35 11.73 -3.95 -17.62
C LEU A 35 12.85 -4.17 -16.57
N GLY A 36 13.97 -4.74 -17.01
CA GLY A 36 15.12 -4.98 -16.12
C GLY A 36 15.66 -3.70 -15.49
N GLU A 37 15.63 -2.57 -16.20
CA GLU A 37 16.08 -1.27 -15.68
C GLU A 37 15.10 -0.75 -14.61
N TYR A 38 13.80 -0.89 -14.85
CA TYR A 38 12.76 -0.53 -13.87
C TYR A 38 12.87 -1.36 -12.59
N LEU A 39 13.09 -2.66 -12.71
CA LEU A 39 13.28 -3.54 -11.54
C LEU A 39 14.52 -3.18 -10.73
N LEU A 40 15.62 -2.86 -11.38
CA LEU A 40 16.84 -2.39 -10.71
C LEU A 40 16.61 -1.05 -10.03
N TYR A 41 15.89 -0.14 -10.67
CA TYR A 41 15.61 1.17 -10.11
C TYR A 41 14.69 1.11 -8.89
N ILE A 42 13.60 0.36 -8.95
CA ILE A 42 12.70 0.21 -7.79
C ILE A 42 13.39 -0.52 -6.62
N HIS A 43 14.29 -1.46 -6.93
CA HIS A 43 15.13 -2.10 -5.93
C HIS A 43 16.08 -1.11 -5.26
N TYR A 44 16.73 -0.25 -6.05
CA TYR A 44 17.57 0.83 -5.53
C TYR A 44 16.77 1.77 -4.60
N LEU A 45 15.58 2.19 -5.02
CA LEU A 45 14.71 3.04 -4.19
C LEU A 45 14.33 2.35 -2.87
N ALA A 46 13.96 1.07 -2.91
CA ALA A 46 13.66 0.29 -1.71
C ALA A 46 14.85 0.24 -0.74
N ASN A 47 16.06 0.00 -1.25
CA ASN A 47 17.29 0.04 -0.45
C ASN A 47 17.54 1.41 0.18
N MET A 48 17.32 2.48 -0.58
CA MET A 48 17.46 3.85 -0.05
C MET A 48 16.48 4.12 1.08
N MET A 49 15.23 3.68 0.94
CA MET A 49 14.19 3.88 1.97
C MET A 49 14.39 2.99 3.21
N ALA A 50 15.01 1.82 3.05
CA ALA A 50 15.34 0.92 4.16
C ALA A 50 16.67 1.28 4.84
N SER A 51 17.45 2.21 4.29
CA SER A 51 18.78 2.53 4.81
C SER A 51 18.71 3.24 6.16
N PRO A 52 19.39 2.72 7.20
CA PRO A 52 19.49 3.41 8.48
C PRO A 52 20.31 4.70 8.41
N LEU A 53 21.05 4.92 7.33
CA LEU A 53 21.80 6.15 7.07
C LEU A 53 20.95 7.24 6.43
N ASN A 54 19.74 6.90 5.99
CA ASN A 54 18.79 7.87 5.49
C ASN A 54 18.12 8.55 6.69
N THR A 55 18.61 9.73 7.06
CA THR A 55 18.06 10.52 8.16
C THR A 55 17.32 11.72 7.62
N ASP A 56 16.23 12.11 8.30
CA ASP A 56 15.59 13.40 8.06
C ASP A 56 16.47 14.60 8.53
N ALA A 57 16.00 15.81 8.29
CA ALA A 57 16.73 17.03 8.68
C ALA A 57 16.95 17.14 10.20
N GLN A 58 16.21 16.38 11.01
CA GLN A 58 16.31 16.32 12.47
C GLN A 58 17.22 15.18 12.95
N GLY A 59 17.78 14.38 12.02
CA GLY A 59 18.66 13.25 12.34
C GLY A 59 17.93 11.98 12.72
N ASN A 60 16.61 11.92 12.54
CA ASN A 60 15.85 10.69 12.77
C ASN A 60 16.08 9.72 11.59
N ALA A 61 16.08 8.42 11.87
CA ALA A 61 16.18 7.42 10.82
C ALA A 61 15.03 7.59 9.82
N GLY A 62 15.37 7.87 8.56
CA GLY A 62 14.42 8.12 7.48
C GLY A 62 13.83 6.85 6.88
N CYS A 63 14.00 5.69 7.54
CA CYS A 63 13.42 4.45 7.04
C CYS A 63 11.89 4.52 7.11
N ILE A 64 11.26 4.20 6.00
CA ILE A 64 9.82 4.00 5.96
C ILE A 64 9.53 2.70 6.71
N TYR A 65 8.62 2.78 7.70
CA TYR A 65 8.21 1.62 8.48
C TYR A 65 7.73 0.48 7.56
N GLY A 66 8.17 -0.74 7.84
CA GLY A 66 7.84 -1.93 7.05
C GLY A 66 8.65 -2.10 5.76
N VAL A 67 9.46 -1.11 5.34
CA VAL A 67 10.35 -1.29 4.20
C VAL A 67 11.63 -1.99 4.65
N SER A 68 11.94 -3.08 3.99
CA SER A 68 13.19 -3.82 4.19
C SER A 68 13.85 -4.13 2.85
N THR A 69 15.13 -4.50 2.88
CA THR A 69 15.80 -4.99 1.69
C THR A 69 15.32 -6.40 1.38
N THR A 70 14.89 -6.63 0.15
CA THR A 70 14.46 -7.95 -0.33
C THR A 70 14.96 -8.14 -1.76
N ASN A 71 15.23 -9.38 -2.14
CA ASN A 71 15.59 -9.75 -3.51
C ASN A 71 14.35 -10.22 -4.30
N GLU A 72 13.16 -9.95 -3.79
CA GLU A 72 11.92 -10.33 -4.43
C GLU A 72 11.36 -9.16 -5.22
N TRP A 73 10.93 -9.44 -6.44
CA TRP A 73 10.17 -8.53 -7.28
C TRP A 73 8.79 -9.12 -7.58
N VAL A 74 7.80 -8.26 -7.53
CA VAL A 74 6.45 -8.56 -8.02
C VAL A 74 6.29 -7.84 -9.35
N VAL A 75 5.96 -8.60 -10.38
CA VAL A 75 5.59 -8.10 -11.71
C VAL A 75 4.22 -8.67 -12.03
N ARG A 76 3.23 -7.82 -12.17
CA ARG A 76 1.87 -8.24 -12.49
C ARG A 76 1.30 -7.36 -13.60
N GLU A 77 0.36 -7.91 -14.38
CA GLU A 77 -0.38 -7.13 -15.35
C GLU A 77 -1.05 -5.93 -14.64
N TYR A 78 -0.92 -4.75 -15.23
CA TYR A 78 -1.54 -3.55 -14.70
C TYR A 78 -3.05 -3.58 -14.94
N ILE A 79 -3.82 -3.36 -13.88
CA ILE A 79 -5.27 -3.25 -13.97
C ILE A 79 -5.58 -1.84 -14.43
N ASN A 80 -5.96 -1.69 -15.71
CA ASN A 80 -6.32 -0.40 -16.27
C ASN A 80 -7.52 0.20 -15.54
N PRO A 81 -7.38 1.40 -14.94
CA PRO A 81 -8.42 1.98 -14.10
C PRO A 81 -9.68 2.33 -14.89
N ALA A 82 -10.84 1.83 -14.46
CA ALA A 82 -12.15 2.27 -14.95
C ALA A 82 -12.65 3.56 -14.25
N SER A 83 -11.94 4.02 -13.21
CA SER A 83 -12.29 5.21 -12.44
C SER A 83 -12.21 6.47 -13.30
N SER A 84 -13.19 7.38 -13.16
CA SER A 84 -13.17 8.73 -13.73
C SER A 84 -12.46 9.75 -12.82
N LEU A 85 -12.01 9.34 -11.64
CA LEU A 85 -11.27 10.21 -10.72
C LEU A 85 -9.90 10.58 -11.30
N PRO A 86 -9.34 11.73 -10.92
CA PRO A 86 -8.03 12.16 -11.40
C PRO A 86 -6.88 11.29 -10.89
N GLU A 87 -5.73 11.56 -11.44
CA GLU A 87 -4.45 10.97 -11.03
C GLU A 87 -3.74 11.88 -10.04
N ILE A 88 -3.02 11.26 -9.10
CA ILE A 88 -2.07 11.89 -8.18
C ILE A 88 -0.75 11.10 -8.21
N TYR A 89 0.27 11.56 -7.52
CA TYR A 89 1.55 10.86 -7.39
C TYR A 89 2.15 10.44 -8.76
N HIS A 90 2.05 11.35 -9.75
CA HIS A 90 2.59 11.15 -11.11
C HIS A 90 2.01 9.94 -11.84
N GLY A 91 0.69 9.78 -11.81
CA GLY A 91 -0.01 8.78 -12.63
C GLY A 91 -0.79 7.73 -11.85
N LEU A 92 -0.80 7.80 -10.52
CA LEU A 92 -1.64 6.92 -9.72
C LEU A 92 -3.09 7.38 -9.79
N LYS A 93 -3.93 6.61 -10.46
CA LYS A 93 -5.36 6.87 -10.59
C LYS A 93 -6.04 6.65 -9.24
N MET A 94 -6.74 7.67 -8.72
CA MET A 94 -7.55 7.49 -7.53
C MET A 94 -8.73 6.56 -7.83
N GLN A 95 -8.96 5.61 -6.95
CA GLN A 95 -10.04 4.64 -7.05
C GLN A 95 -10.58 4.36 -5.65
N ASN A 96 -11.76 3.73 -5.60
CA ASN A 96 -12.26 3.23 -4.33
C ASN A 96 -11.40 2.05 -3.88
N GLU A 97 -10.65 2.26 -2.83
CA GLU A 97 -9.80 1.25 -2.20
C GLU A 97 -10.20 1.08 -0.73
N LEU A 98 -10.29 -0.16 -0.30
CA LEU A 98 -10.65 -0.55 1.05
C LEU A 98 -9.48 -1.34 1.65
N ARG A 99 -9.10 -1.02 2.87
CA ARG A 99 -8.18 -1.84 3.66
C ARG A 99 -8.97 -2.65 4.66
N CYS A 100 -8.94 -3.96 4.50
CA CYS A 100 -9.59 -4.92 5.38
C CYS A 100 -8.54 -5.52 6.31
N PHE A 101 -8.83 -5.57 7.61
CA PHE A 101 -8.00 -6.28 8.56
C PHE A 101 -8.65 -7.60 8.93
N ILE A 102 -7.88 -8.69 8.88
CA ILE A 102 -8.37 -10.04 9.15
C ILE A 102 -7.50 -10.76 10.17
N ASP A 103 -8.11 -11.67 10.92
CA ASP A 103 -7.42 -12.68 11.72
C ASP A 103 -7.54 -14.03 11.02
N ALA A 104 -6.47 -14.47 10.39
CA ALA A 104 -6.45 -15.71 9.62
C ALA A 104 -6.58 -16.97 10.49
N ASP A 105 -6.35 -16.87 11.79
CA ASP A 105 -6.53 -17.98 12.75
C ASP A 105 -7.98 -18.11 13.22
N ASN A 106 -8.77 -17.03 13.18
CA ASN A 106 -10.18 -17.03 13.59
C ASN A 106 -11.10 -17.30 12.38
N LYS A 107 -11.36 -18.57 12.08
CA LYS A 107 -12.20 -18.96 10.94
C LYS A 107 -13.69 -18.69 11.12
N GLU A 108 -14.15 -18.45 12.33
CA GLU A 108 -15.57 -18.18 12.63
C GLU A 108 -15.91 -16.71 12.39
N ASP A 109 -15.05 -15.79 12.86
CA ASP A 109 -15.19 -14.33 12.70
C ASP A 109 -13.84 -13.70 12.31
N PRO A 110 -13.39 -13.91 11.07
CA PRO A 110 -12.04 -13.50 10.66
C PRO A 110 -11.90 -12.01 10.41
N LEU A 111 -12.98 -11.28 10.11
CA LEU A 111 -12.91 -9.86 9.76
C LEU A 111 -12.78 -9.00 11.02
N LEU A 112 -11.65 -8.34 11.21
CA LEU A 112 -11.40 -7.43 12.33
C LEU A 112 -12.00 -6.05 12.09
N GLY A 113 -11.99 -5.57 10.85
CA GLY A 113 -12.59 -4.31 10.45
C GLY A 113 -12.19 -3.90 9.04
N ILE A 114 -12.86 -2.87 8.53
CA ILE A 114 -12.59 -2.27 7.20
C ILE A 114 -12.48 -0.77 7.35
N VAL A 115 -11.45 -0.20 6.73
CA VAL A 115 -11.19 1.24 6.72
C VAL A 115 -11.02 1.74 5.29
N GLN A 116 -11.35 3.01 5.09
CA GLN A 116 -11.12 3.68 3.81
C GLN A 116 -9.60 3.82 3.60
N TYR A 117 -9.08 3.33 2.48
CA TYR A 117 -7.65 3.41 2.17
C TYR A 117 -7.19 4.89 1.99
N TRP A 118 -7.94 5.66 1.22
CA TRP A 118 -7.73 7.10 1.03
C TRP A 118 -8.23 7.88 2.24
N ASN A 119 -7.58 7.66 3.39
CA ASN A 119 -7.97 8.22 4.67
C ASN A 119 -7.51 9.68 4.79
N PRO A 120 -8.39 10.63 5.20
CA PRO A 120 -8.07 12.05 5.32
C PRO A 120 -6.88 12.36 6.22
N ASP A 121 -6.77 11.66 7.36
CA ASP A 121 -5.69 11.89 8.32
C ASP A 121 -4.35 11.41 7.79
N VAL A 122 -4.33 10.28 7.07
CA VAL A 122 -3.12 9.76 6.42
C VAL A 122 -2.67 10.69 5.31
N MET A 123 -3.60 11.16 4.47
CA MET A 123 -3.30 12.11 3.40
C MET A 123 -2.77 13.43 3.94
N LYS A 124 -3.35 13.92 5.04
CA LYS A 124 -2.87 15.13 5.70
C LYS A 124 -1.49 14.94 6.34
N LYS A 125 -1.25 13.84 7.06
CA LYS A 125 0.06 13.53 7.64
C LYS A 125 1.14 13.43 6.56
N HIS A 126 0.81 12.85 5.40
CA HIS A 126 1.73 12.80 4.28
C HIS A 126 2.06 14.19 3.76
N LEU A 127 1.07 15.06 3.54
CA LEU A 127 1.29 16.44 3.16
C LEU A 127 2.18 17.18 4.18
N ASP A 128 1.84 17.11 5.47
CA ASP A 128 2.56 17.81 6.53
C ASP A 128 4.05 17.39 6.52
N LYS A 129 4.34 16.10 6.38
CA LYS A 129 5.70 15.56 6.31
C LYS A 129 6.47 16.05 5.06
N VAL A 130 5.82 16.06 3.90
CA VAL A 130 6.46 16.43 2.63
C VAL A 130 6.53 17.95 2.47
N SER A 131 5.61 18.73 3.08
CA SER A 131 5.63 20.18 3.05
C SER A 131 6.89 20.77 3.70
N GLU A 132 7.47 20.08 4.68
CA GLU A 132 8.73 20.46 5.29
C GLU A 132 9.91 20.43 4.28
N THR A 133 9.79 19.64 3.22
CA THR A 133 10.78 19.55 2.15
C THR A 133 10.59 20.61 1.05
N GLY A 134 9.47 21.36 1.10
CA GLY A 134 9.14 22.37 0.08
C GLY A 134 8.70 21.80 -1.27
N ASN A 135 8.33 20.52 -1.33
CA ASN A 135 7.90 19.87 -2.58
C ASN A 135 6.49 20.38 -3.01
N PRO A 136 6.38 21.12 -4.13
CA PRO A 136 5.10 21.66 -4.60
C PRO A 136 4.10 20.57 -5.05
N ASP A 137 4.59 19.41 -5.51
CA ASP A 137 3.76 18.33 -6.02
C ASP A 137 2.85 17.75 -4.90
N ALA A 138 3.36 17.72 -3.65
CA ALA A 138 2.57 17.26 -2.52
C ALA A 138 1.33 18.13 -2.25
N TYR A 139 1.46 19.45 -2.41
CA TYR A 139 0.32 20.37 -2.29
C TYR A 139 -0.68 20.18 -3.42
N HIS A 140 -0.18 19.96 -4.64
CA HIS A 140 -1.01 19.71 -5.80
C HIS A 140 -1.82 18.43 -5.61
N ASP A 141 -1.17 17.32 -5.29
CA ASP A 141 -1.80 16.01 -5.07
C ASP A 141 -2.83 16.05 -3.93
N TYR A 142 -2.48 16.71 -2.82
CA TYR A 142 -3.40 16.87 -1.71
C TYR A 142 -4.63 17.73 -2.08
N THR A 143 -4.43 18.79 -2.87
CA THR A 143 -5.53 19.62 -3.36
C THR A 143 -6.49 18.81 -4.23
N ILE A 144 -5.95 18.02 -5.16
CA ILE A 144 -6.75 17.11 -5.98
C ILE A 144 -7.51 16.13 -5.08
N TYR A 145 -6.82 15.47 -4.14
CA TYR A 145 -7.46 14.54 -3.21
C TYR A 145 -8.64 15.21 -2.47
N LYS A 146 -8.44 16.42 -1.93
CA LYS A 146 -9.50 17.14 -1.19
C LYS A 146 -10.72 17.44 -2.03
N MET A 147 -10.57 17.67 -3.33
CA MET A 147 -11.72 17.88 -4.23
C MET A 147 -12.58 16.62 -4.39
N TYR A 148 -12.01 15.43 -4.18
CA TYR A 148 -12.68 14.15 -4.39
C TYR A 148 -12.84 13.31 -3.12
N GLU A 149 -12.43 13.83 -1.97
CA GLU A 149 -12.50 13.15 -0.66
C GLU A 149 -13.91 12.63 -0.36
N GLU A 150 -14.93 13.46 -0.54
CA GLU A 150 -16.32 13.06 -0.28
C GLU A 150 -16.82 12.00 -1.29
N THR A 151 -16.36 12.06 -2.53
CA THR A 151 -16.67 11.04 -3.54
C THR A 151 -16.08 9.69 -3.15
N LEU A 152 -14.80 9.66 -2.77
CA LEU A 152 -14.12 8.44 -2.30
C LEU A 152 -14.78 7.87 -1.03
N LYS A 153 -15.16 8.74 -0.11
CA LYS A 153 -15.88 8.33 1.11
C LYS A 153 -17.24 7.71 0.80
N ASN A 154 -18.00 8.30 -0.10
CA ASN A 154 -19.30 7.77 -0.50
C ASN A 154 -19.14 6.41 -1.24
N GLN A 155 -18.14 6.27 -2.10
CA GLN A 155 -17.85 4.99 -2.76
C GLN A 155 -17.50 3.92 -1.71
N PHE A 156 -16.63 4.24 -0.74
CA PHE A 156 -16.31 3.36 0.37
C PHE A 156 -17.57 2.92 1.14
N LEU A 157 -18.41 3.88 1.57
CA LEU A 157 -19.61 3.59 2.34
C LEU A 157 -20.61 2.70 1.58
N ASN A 158 -20.69 2.86 0.25
CA ASN A 158 -21.59 2.08 -0.58
C ASN A 158 -21.11 0.64 -0.83
N THR A 159 -19.83 0.36 -0.67
CA THR A 159 -19.25 -0.94 -1.03
C THR A 159 -18.74 -1.74 0.16
N LYS A 160 -18.49 -1.10 1.30
CA LYS A 160 -17.82 -1.72 2.46
C LYS A 160 -18.52 -2.99 2.96
N ASP A 161 -19.85 -3.02 3.00
CA ASP A 161 -20.59 -4.16 3.56
C ASP A 161 -20.50 -5.38 2.63
N MET A 162 -20.59 -5.17 1.32
CA MET A 162 -20.40 -6.22 0.33
C MET A 162 -18.95 -6.76 0.36
N VAL A 163 -17.96 -5.87 0.44
CA VAL A 163 -16.55 -6.28 0.55
C VAL A 163 -16.31 -7.01 1.87
N ALA A 164 -16.97 -6.60 2.98
CA ALA A 164 -16.90 -7.29 4.25
C ALA A 164 -17.31 -8.76 4.13
N GLU A 165 -18.44 -9.04 3.48
CA GLU A 165 -18.93 -10.39 3.27
C GLU A 165 -17.94 -11.23 2.44
N GLN A 166 -17.43 -10.66 1.33
CA GLN A 166 -16.50 -11.35 0.45
C GLN A 166 -15.14 -11.64 1.14
N ILE A 167 -14.58 -10.68 1.88
CA ILE A 167 -13.33 -10.86 2.60
C ILE A 167 -13.49 -11.84 3.77
N THR A 168 -14.62 -11.79 4.46
CA THR A 168 -14.94 -12.77 5.52
C THR A 168 -14.94 -14.19 4.96
N GLU A 169 -15.56 -14.40 3.82
CA GLU A 169 -15.59 -15.72 3.19
C GLU A 169 -14.20 -16.14 2.67
N LEU A 170 -13.48 -15.23 2.02
CA LEU A 170 -12.11 -15.47 1.55
C LEU A 170 -11.18 -15.88 2.71
N ALA A 171 -11.24 -15.16 3.83
CA ALA A 171 -10.35 -15.37 4.96
C ALA A 171 -10.50 -16.77 5.61
N LYS A 172 -11.69 -17.38 5.54
CA LYS A 172 -11.90 -18.76 6.01
C LYS A 172 -11.06 -19.79 5.25
N HIS A 173 -10.77 -19.50 3.98
CA HIS A 173 -10.05 -20.39 3.07
C HIS A 173 -8.56 -20.08 2.96
N LEU A 174 -8.08 -18.96 3.51
CA LEU A 174 -6.66 -18.63 3.50
C LEU A 174 -5.86 -19.58 4.40
N ASN A 175 -4.78 -20.11 3.87
CA ASN A 175 -3.81 -20.91 4.64
C ASN A 175 -2.70 -19.98 5.16
N LEU A 176 -3.09 -19.04 6.03
CA LEU A 176 -2.21 -18.07 6.67
C LEU A 176 -2.42 -18.14 8.19
N HIS A 177 -1.46 -17.59 8.94
CA HIS A 177 -1.53 -17.44 10.39
C HIS A 177 -1.36 -15.98 10.78
N GLY A 178 -1.96 -15.59 11.91
CA GLY A 178 -1.87 -14.24 12.45
C GLY A 178 -2.82 -13.25 11.80
N GLN A 179 -2.56 -11.97 12.05
CA GLN A 179 -3.41 -10.87 11.58
C GLN A 179 -2.80 -10.17 10.38
N TRP A 180 -3.63 -9.91 9.38
CA TRP A 180 -3.21 -9.37 8.09
C TRP A 180 -4.06 -8.17 7.67
N SER A 181 -3.48 -7.25 6.95
CA SER A 181 -4.21 -6.29 6.13
C SER A 181 -4.34 -6.83 4.71
N VAL A 182 -5.49 -6.59 4.11
CA VAL A 182 -5.85 -6.98 2.75
C VAL A 182 -6.40 -5.75 2.04
N ASP A 183 -5.72 -5.29 1.00
CA ASP A 183 -6.16 -4.15 0.22
C ASP A 183 -7.00 -4.60 -0.97
N VAL A 184 -8.21 -4.05 -1.05
CA VAL A 184 -9.20 -4.34 -2.09
C VAL A 184 -9.46 -3.07 -2.89
N MET A 185 -9.32 -3.15 -4.20
CA MET A 185 -9.57 -2.07 -5.14
C MET A 185 -10.81 -2.37 -5.97
N GLN A 186 -11.74 -1.42 -6.02
CA GLN A 186 -12.87 -1.47 -6.95
C GLN A 186 -12.44 -0.95 -8.33
N ASN A 187 -12.75 -1.69 -9.39
CA ASN A 187 -12.53 -1.27 -10.77
C ASN A 187 -13.78 -1.55 -11.62
N GLY A 188 -14.61 -0.54 -11.79
CA GLY A 188 -15.96 -0.72 -12.33
C GLY A 188 -16.84 -1.52 -11.37
N ASP A 189 -17.37 -2.63 -11.85
CA ASP A 189 -18.20 -3.56 -11.06
C ASP A 189 -17.35 -4.67 -10.39
N ASP A 190 -16.06 -4.78 -10.75
CA ASP A 190 -15.16 -5.81 -10.25
C ASP A 190 -14.36 -5.33 -9.03
N PHE A 191 -13.99 -6.29 -8.18
CA PHE A 191 -13.14 -6.07 -7.00
C PHE A 191 -11.87 -6.92 -7.09
N TYR A 192 -10.73 -6.30 -6.86
CA TYR A 192 -9.41 -6.92 -6.96
C TYR A 192 -8.69 -6.85 -5.63
N LEU A 193 -8.21 -7.99 -5.14
CA LEU A 193 -7.24 -8.02 -4.06
C LEU A 193 -5.89 -7.56 -4.64
N ILE A 194 -5.39 -6.42 -4.17
CA ILE A 194 -4.21 -5.78 -4.75
C ILE A 194 -2.96 -5.87 -3.90
N ASP A 195 -3.10 -5.97 -2.59
CA ASP A 195 -1.97 -6.10 -1.67
C ASP A 195 -2.37 -6.81 -0.37
N MET A 196 -1.37 -7.40 0.29
CA MET A 196 -1.48 -7.97 1.63
C MET A 196 -0.20 -7.70 2.41
N ALA A 197 -0.34 -7.41 3.70
CA ALA A 197 0.79 -7.26 4.62
C ALA A 197 0.38 -7.72 6.02
N LEU A 198 1.36 -7.91 6.91
CA LEU A 198 1.05 -8.11 8.34
C LEU A 198 0.29 -6.90 8.87
N ALA A 199 -0.74 -7.13 9.67
CA ALA A 199 -1.57 -6.05 10.21
C ALA A 199 -0.76 -5.02 10.97
N GLN A 200 0.20 -5.48 11.78
CA GLN A 200 1.08 -4.63 12.58
C GLN A 200 1.97 -3.68 11.75
N ASP A 201 2.27 -4.05 10.51
CA ASP A 201 3.10 -3.29 9.59
C ASP A 201 2.26 -2.40 8.65
N SER A 202 0.95 -2.32 8.90
CA SER A 202 0.02 -1.64 8.02
C SER A 202 -0.50 -0.35 8.62
N ALA A 203 -0.55 0.71 7.82
CA ALA A 203 -1.21 1.95 8.21
C ALA A 203 -2.70 1.72 8.52
N LEU A 204 -3.28 2.58 9.36
CA LEU A 204 -4.68 2.56 9.76
C LEU A 204 -5.09 1.42 10.71
N LEU A 205 -4.14 0.64 11.21
CA LEU A 205 -4.43 -0.37 12.23
C LEU A 205 -5.03 0.26 13.50
N ASP A 206 -4.63 1.48 13.81
CA ASP A 206 -5.13 2.27 14.93
C ASP A 206 -6.63 2.63 14.85
N GLN A 207 -7.27 2.41 13.69
CA GLN A 207 -8.71 2.57 13.49
C GLN A 207 -9.51 1.28 13.74
N ILE A 208 -8.83 0.18 14.00
CA ILE A 208 -9.45 -1.11 14.36
C ILE A 208 -9.58 -1.19 15.88
N ASP A 209 -10.67 -1.81 16.34
CA ASP A 209 -10.90 -2.04 17.75
C ASP A 209 -9.73 -2.82 18.38
N SER A 210 -9.06 -2.18 19.32
CA SER A 210 -7.88 -2.72 19.99
C SER A 210 -8.15 -4.04 20.74
N GLU A 211 -9.39 -4.29 21.17
CA GLU A 211 -9.78 -5.54 21.83
C GLU A 211 -9.73 -6.75 20.88
N ARG A 212 -9.82 -6.51 19.59
CA ARG A 212 -9.74 -7.53 18.54
C ARG A 212 -8.31 -7.76 18.03
N LEU A 213 -7.39 -6.88 18.37
CA LEU A 213 -6.00 -6.98 17.95
C LEU A 213 -5.24 -7.89 18.90
N LYS A 214 -4.53 -8.86 18.33
CA LYS A 214 -3.54 -9.64 19.07
C LYS A 214 -2.36 -8.71 19.35
N GLN A 215 -1.89 -8.72 20.60
CA GLN A 215 -0.62 -8.05 20.91
C GLN A 215 0.44 -8.70 20.02
N SER A 216 1.19 -7.89 19.29
CA SER A 216 2.39 -8.39 18.64
C SER A 216 3.23 -9.04 19.73
N GLU A 217 3.66 -10.29 19.55
CA GLU A 217 4.70 -10.83 20.40
C GLU A 217 5.84 -9.85 20.31
N GLU A 218 6.10 -9.15 21.43
CA GLU A 218 7.14 -8.15 21.51
C GLU A 218 8.44 -8.78 21.07
N ASN A 219 9.03 -8.18 20.05
CA ASN A 219 10.44 -8.23 19.77
C ASN A 219 11.02 -9.52 19.21
N TRP A 220 10.97 -9.59 17.90
CA TRP A 220 12.12 -10.15 17.21
C TRP A 220 13.09 -9.02 16.74
N LEU A 221 13.44 -8.11 17.63
CA LEU A 221 14.72 -7.39 17.49
C LEU A 221 15.79 -8.34 18.01
N PRO A 222 16.72 -8.81 17.17
CA PRO A 222 17.86 -9.56 17.67
C PRO A 222 18.53 -8.70 18.75
N ASP A 223 18.80 -9.31 19.90
CA ASP A 223 19.56 -8.65 20.97
C ASP A 223 20.94 -8.24 20.43
N LEU A 224 21.00 -6.99 19.96
CA LEU A 224 22.22 -6.41 19.42
C LEU A 224 23.25 -6.08 20.51
N SER A 225 22.89 -6.23 21.78
CA SER A 225 23.84 -6.02 22.90
C SER A 225 25.06 -6.96 22.85
N ARG A 226 24.97 -8.04 22.07
CA ARG A 226 26.06 -8.99 21.84
C ARG A 226 27.07 -8.54 20.77
N PHE A 227 26.78 -7.43 20.06
CA PHE A 227 27.64 -6.90 18.98
C PHE A 227 28.24 -5.53 19.30
N VAL A 228 28.05 -5.02 20.51
CA VAL A 228 28.65 -3.78 21.01
C VAL A 228 29.69 -4.09 22.06
#